data_57f796852afc662fadcf895d69793e18
#
_entry.id   57f796852afc662fadcf895d69793e18
#
_cell.length_a   1.000
_cell.length_b   1.000
_cell.length_c   1.000
_cell.angle_alpha   90.00
_cell.angle_beta   90.00
_cell.angle_gamma   90.00
#
_symmetry.space_group_name_H-M   'P 1'
#
loop_
_entity.id
_entity.type
_entity.pdbx_description
1 polymer ?
#
loop_
_entity_poly.entity_id
_entity_poly.type
_entity_poly.pdbx_seq_one_letter_code
_entity_poly.pdbx_strand_id
1 'polypeptide(L)'
;MYYLKFFIYIMSFVLTSCSPTIQNNGLSEVKFNKIKIEIGKTSKKDLIRKYGPPIFQSVFNENVIYYVSHKTSYKLLDELKTKKLLIYEIYLNKKNIVKNFQEYSEKDALNIEISDKETGDDKDAVFIWKEILNNMRRKNVQN
;
A
#
# COMPACT_ATOMS: atom_id res chain seq x y z
N MET A 1 5.69 -1.57 -54.89
CA MET A 1 6.02 -2.70 -53.98
C MET A 1 6.85 -2.27 -52.77
N TYR A 2 7.81 -1.33 -52.92
CA TYR A 2 8.61 -0.83 -51.76
C TYR A 2 7.79 -0.02 -50.75
N TYR A 3 6.86 0.82 -51.15
CA TYR A 3 6.03 1.61 -50.27
C TYR A 3 5.09 0.77 -49.42
N LEU A 4 4.61 -0.37 -49.93
CA LEU A 4 3.78 -1.31 -49.17
C LEU A 4 4.57 -1.98 -48.08
N LYS A 5 5.81 -2.38 -48.35
CA LYS A 5 6.71 -2.98 -47.31
C LYS A 5 7.09 -1.97 -46.24
N PHE A 6 7.35 -0.72 -46.62
CA PHE A 6 7.65 0.36 -45.69
C PHE A 6 6.46 0.68 -44.78
N PHE A 7 5.24 0.70 -45.33
CA PHE A 7 4.00 0.90 -44.56
C PHE A 7 3.75 -0.23 -43.56
N ILE A 8 4.00 -1.47 -43.93
CA ILE A 8 3.88 -2.64 -43.02
C ILE A 8 4.91 -2.53 -41.88
N TYR A 9 6.12 -2.05 -42.15
CA TYR A 9 7.16 -1.88 -41.15
C TYR A 9 6.80 -0.80 -40.13
N ILE A 10 6.26 0.34 -40.57
CA ILE A 10 5.78 1.40 -39.67
C ILE A 10 4.59 0.91 -38.85
N MET A 11 3.65 0.20 -39.44
CA MET A 11 2.47 -0.36 -38.75
C MET A 11 2.88 -1.37 -37.69
N SER A 12 3.92 -2.18 -37.92
CA SER A 12 4.47 -3.12 -36.93
C SER A 12 5.11 -2.42 -35.74
N PHE A 13 5.73 -1.26 -35.94
CA PHE A 13 6.38 -0.49 -34.88
C PHE A 13 5.39 0.18 -33.93
N VAL A 14 4.21 0.55 -34.42
CA VAL A 14 3.15 1.20 -33.59
C VAL A 14 2.48 0.20 -32.64
N LEU A 15 2.47 -1.09 -32.96
CA LEU A 15 1.76 -2.11 -32.19
C LEU A 15 2.50 -2.59 -30.92
N THR A 16 3.78 -2.21 -30.72
CA THR A 16 4.59 -2.71 -29.61
C THR A 16 4.60 -1.84 -28.35
N SER A 17 3.86 -0.72 -28.32
CA SER A 17 4.00 0.32 -27.30
C SER A 17 3.05 0.19 -26.07
N CYS A 18 2.42 -0.95 -25.81
CA CYS A 18 1.50 -1.08 -24.69
C CYS A 18 2.18 -1.70 -23.47
N SER A 19 3.01 -0.93 -22.74
CA SER A 19 3.59 -1.36 -21.48
C SER A 19 2.67 -1.03 -20.29
N PRO A 20 2.57 -1.90 -19.28
CA PRO A 20 1.81 -1.60 -18.08
C PRO A 20 2.46 -0.47 -17.29
N THR A 21 1.67 0.46 -16.81
CA THR A 21 2.13 1.51 -15.91
C THR A 21 2.11 0.98 -14.47
N ILE A 22 3.22 1.21 -13.75
CA ILE A 22 3.37 0.82 -12.35
C ILE A 22 3.30 2.07 -11.49
N GLN A 23 2.40 2.07 -10.50
CA GLN A 23 2.30 3.12 -9.49
C GLN A 23 2.70 2.59 -8.12
N ASN A 24 3.43 3.43 -7.37
CA ASN A 24 3.79 3.17 -5.99
C ASN A 24 3.07 4.20 -5.11
N ASN A 25 2.22 3.72 -4.22
CA ASN A 25 1.49 4.55 -3.27
C ASN A 25 2.02 4.30 -1.86
N GLY A 26 2.20 5.38 -1.10
CA GLY A 26 2.77 5.30 0.25
C GLY A 26 4.28 5.24 0.26
N LEU A 27 4.85 4.50 1.20
CA LEU A 27 6.29 4.35 1.34
C LEU A 27 6.86 3.47 0.23
N SER A 28 7.98 3.88 -0.37
CA SER A 28 8.62 3.02 -1.39
C SER A 28 9.06 1.70 -0.77
N GLU A 29 8.99 0.60 -1.52
CA GLU A 29 9.36 -0.74 -1.06
C GLU A 29 10.78 -0.79 -0.49
N VAL A 30 11.72 -0.06 -1.11
CA VAL A 30 13.10 0.02 -0.64
C VAL A 30 13.21 0.66 0.75
N LYS A 31 12.41 1.69 1.02
CA LYS A 31 12.35 2.33 2.34
C LYS A 31 11.62 1.43 3.34
N PHE A 32 10.54 0.78 2.90
CA PHE A 32 9.76 -0.12 3.73
C PHE A 32 10.61 -1.29 4.25
N ASN A 33 11.34 -1.98 3.38
CA ASN A 33 12.22 -3.08 3.76
C ASN A 33 13.42 -2.67 4.64
N LYS A 34 13.72 -1.37 4.71
CA LYS A 34 14.76 -0.81 5.59
C LYS A 34 14.23 -0.36 6.94
N ILE A 35 12.93 -0.48 7.19
CA ILE A 35 12.35 -0.13 8.48
C ILE A 35 12.92 -1.08 9.54
N LYS A 36 13.69 -0.52 10.46
CA LYS A 36 14.20 -1.22 11.64
C LYS A 36 13.49 -0.66 12.85
N ILE A 37 12.70 -1.50 13.48
CA ILE A 37 11.94 -1.17 14.68
C ILE A 37 12.52 -1.95 15.85
N GLU A 38 12.98 -1.25 16.87
CA GLU A 38 13.39 -1.83 18.13
C GLU A 38 12.31 -1.51 19.18
N ILE A 39 11.60 -2.54 19.61
CA ILE A 39 10.57 -2.42 20.65
C ILE A 39 11.20 -1.84 21.93
N GLY A 40 10.52 -0.87 22.52
CA GLY A 40 10.98 -0.18 23.72
C GLY A 40 12.03 0.92 23.50
N LYS A 41 12.60 1.05 22.28
CA LYS A 41 13.62 2.06 21.96
C LYS A 41 13.21 3.02 20.86
N THR A 42 12.66 2.50 19.76
CA THR A 42 12.28 3.33 18.61
C THR A 42 11.13 4.27 18.96
N SER A 43 11.31 5.56 18.77
CA SER A 43 10.25 6.54 19.01
C SER A 43 9.48 6.90 17.73
N LYS A 44 8.24 7.42 17.87
CA LYS A 44 7.45 7.98 16.76
C LYS A 44 8.23 9.04 15.99
N LYS A 45 8.98 9.90 16.71
CA LYS A 45 9.83 10.93 16.09
C LYS A 45 10.94 10.33 15.21
N ASP A 46 11.55 9.24 15.63
CA ASP A 46 12.59 8.56 14.87
C ASP A 46 12.03 7.94 13.59
N LEU A 47 10.83 7.34 13.67
CA LEU A 47 10.12 6.81 12.52
C LEU A 47 9.81 7.92 11.51
N ILE A 48 9.24 9.03 11.97
CA ILE A 48 8.92 10.19 11.11
C ILE A 48 10.18 10.79 10.47
N ARG A 49 11.26 10.93 11.23
CA ARG A 49 12.51 11.49 10.71
C ARG A 49 13.16 10.61 9.64
N LYS A 50 13.11 9.28 9.81
CA LYS A 50 13.76 8.33 8.89
C LYS A 50 12.90 7.95 7.69
N TYR A 51 11.61 7.80 7.89
CA TYR A 51 10.70 7.21 6.90
C TYR A 51 9.62 8.18 6.42
N GLY A 52 9.47 9.33 7.09
CA GLY A 52 8.42 10.31 6.83
C GLY A 52 7.20 10.11 7.74
N PRO A 53 6.16 10.92 7.59
CA PRO A 53 4.94 10.79 8.37
C PRO A 53 4.25 9.44 8.08
N PRO A 54 3.53 8.87 9.05
CA PRO A 54 2.71 7.69 8.82
C PRO A 54 1.62 8.03 7.79
N ILE A 55 1.23 7.04 7.01
CA ILE A 55 0.17 7.18 6.00
C ILE A 55 -1.18 7.38 6.67
N PHE A 56 -1.38 6.69 7.79
CA PHE A 56 -2.61 6.69 8.54
C PHE A 56 -2.33 6.59 10.05
N GLN A 57 -3.18 7.22 10.85
CA GLN A 57 -3.24 7.04 12.30
C GLN A 57 -4.65 6.55 12.64
N SER A 58 -4.75 5.55 13.50
CA SER A 58 -6.06 4.99 13.86
C SER A 58 -6.96 6.05 14.48
N VAL A 59 -8.21 6.10 14.03
CA VAL A 59 -9.25 6.96 14.62
C VAL A 59 -9.75 6.42 15.96
N PHE A 60 -9.63 5.10 16.17
CA PHE A 60 -10.07 4.45 17.41
C PHE A 60 -9.00 4.45 18.49
N ASN A 61 -7.72 4.51 18.08
CA ASN A 61 -6.60 4.49 19.01
C ASN A 61 -5.46 5.36 18.50
N GLU A 62 -5.32 6.56 19.03
CA GLU A 62 -4.29 7.53 18.65
C GLU A 62 -2.86 7.00 18.81
N ASN A 63 -2.67 5.92 19.56
CA ASN A 63 -1.37 5.29 19.76
C ASN A 63 -1.05 4.23 18.68
N VAL A 64 -1.89 4.07 17.66
CA VAL A 64 -1.64 3.15 16.55
C VAL A 64 -1.44 3.95 15.26
N ILE A 65 -0.30 3.69 14.61
CA ILE A 65 0.07 4.33 13.35
C ILE A 65 0.40 3.28 12.29
N TYR A 66 0.14 3.61 11.02
CA TYR A 66 0.32 2.72 9.89
C TYR A 66 1.28 3.27 8.86
N TYR A 67 2.26 2.46 8.49
CA TYR A 67 3.07 2.66 7.31
C TYR A 67 2.66 1.66 6.25
N VAL A 68 2.43 2.15 5.03
CA VAL A 68 1.91 1.33 3.94
C VAL A 68 2.84 1.47 2.73
N SER A 69 3.11 0.35 2.08
CA SER A 69 3.73 0.30 0.75
C SER A 69 2.78 -0.46 -0.17
N HIS A 70 2.20 0.22 -1.14
CA HIS A 70 1.23 -0.34 -2.06
C HIS A 70 1.68 -0.12 -3.51
N LYS A 71 1.97 -1.21 -4.20
CA LYS A 71 2.36 -1.22 -5.60
C LYS A 71 1.22 -1.74 -6.45
N THR A 72 0.79 -0.94 -7.39
CA THR A 72 -0.27 -1.28 -8.33
C THR A 72 0.23 -1.26 -9.77
N SER A 73 -0.44 -1.99 -10.64
CA SER A 73 -0.23 -1.90 -12.08
C SER A 73 -1.58 -1.74 -12.78
N TYR A 74 -1.59 -0.93 -13.79
CA TYR A 74 -2.72 -0.80 -14.70
C TYR A 74 -2.25 -0.78 -16.15
N LYS A 75 -3.06 -1.34 -17.01
CA LYS A 75 -2.94 -1.20 -18.47
C LYS A 75 -4.13 -0.37 -18.95
N LEU A 76 -3.98 0.25 -20.09
CA LEU A 76 -5.09 0.94 -20.75
C LEU A 76 -6.24 -0.08 -20.95
N LEU A 77 -7.45 0.27 -20.49
CA LEU A 77 -8.66 -0.58 -20.55
C LEU A 77 -8.64 -1.83 -19.63
N ASP A 78 -7.69 -1.96 -18.72
CA ASP A 78 -7.66 -3.06 -17.74
C ASP A 78 -7.92 -2.54 -16.33
N GLU A 79 -8.37 -3.41 -15.44
CA GLU A 79 -8.58 -3.05 -14.04
C GLU A 79 -7.25 -2.82 -13.31
N LEU A 80 -7.30 -1.95 -12.30
CA LEU A 80 -6.17 -1.71 -11.41
C LEU A 80 -5.85 -2.98 -10.62
N LYS A 81 -4.66 -3.56 -10.82
CA LYS A 81 -4.23 -4.77 -10.13
C LYS A 81 -3.20 -4.45 -9.04
N THR A 82 -3.49 -4.86 -7.82
CA THR A 82 -2.49 -4.83 -6.74
C THR A 82 -1.38 -5.83 -7.07
N LYS A 83 -0.15 -5.36 -7.12
CA LYS A 83 1.05 -6.19 -7.32
C LYS A 83 1.72 -6.54 -6.02
N LYS A 84 1.69 -5.61 -5.06
CA LYS A 84 2.27 -5.82 -3.75
C LYS A 84 1.63 -4.88 -2.75
N LEU A 85 1.30 -5.40 -1.58
CA LEU A 85 0.81 -4.63 -0.45
C LEU A 85 1.57 -5.07 0.80
N LEU A 86 2.17 -4.11 1.50
CA LEU A 86 2.85 -4.32 2.77
C LEU A 86 2.38 -3.24 3.72
N ILE A 87 2.05 -3.60 4.94
CA ILE A 87 1.59 -2.69 5.99
C ILE A 87 2.33 -2.99 7.27
N TYR A 88 2.89 -1.97 7.90
CA TYR A 88 3.29 -1.99 9.31
C TYR A 88 2.24 -1.29 10.15
N GLU A 89 1.64 -2.02 11.06
CA GLU A 89 0.83 -1.52 12.14
C GLU A 89 1.70 -1.39 13.38
N ILE A 90 1.87 -0.17 13.88
CA ILE A 90 2.81 0.14 14.95
C ILE A 90 2.05 0.66 16.15
N TYR A 91 2.16 -0.03 17.27
CA TYR A 91 1.57 0.33 18.54
C TYR A 91 2.57 1.13 19.38
N LEU A 92 2.17 2.30 19.80
CA LEU A 92 2.95 3.22 20.63
C LEU A 92 2.48 3.16 22.08
N ASN A 93 3.38 3.46 23.01
CA ASN A 93 3.00 3.72 24.39
C ASN A 93 2.69 5.21 24.60
N LYS A 94 2.26 5.59 25.81
CA LYS A 94 1.96 6.98 26.19
C LYS A 94 3.17 7.94 26.01
N LYS A 95 4.39 7.42 25.92
CA LYS A 95 5.63 8.19 25.68
C LYS A 95 6.00 8.25 24.18
N ASN A 96 5.11 7.79 23.28
CA ASN A 96 5.37 7.67 21.85
C ASN A 96 6.56 6.77 21.48
N ILE A 97 6.82 5.73 22.27
CA ILE A 97 7.82 4.69 21.99
C ILE A 97 7.10 3.45 21.52
N VAL A 98 7.65 2.76 20.53
CA VAL A 98 7.06 1.52 19.98
C VAL A 98 6.97 0.46 21.08
N LYS A 99 5.74 0.01 21.34
CA LYS A 99 5.43 -1.07 22.28
C LYS A 99 5.36 -2.42 21.56
N ASN A 100 4.80 -2.44 20.36
CA ASN A 100 4.64 -3.61 19.52
C ASN A 100 4.50 -3.18 18.07
N PHE A 101 4.69 -4.08 17.13
CA PHE A 101 4.35 -3.86 15.73
C PHE A 101 3.96 -5.18 15.07
N GLN A 102 3.14 -5.09 14.03
CA GLN A 102 2.74 -6.21 13.20
C GLN A 102 2.97 -5.85 11.73
N GLU A 103 3.38 -6.84 10.95
CA GLU A 103 3.55 -6.71 9.52
C GLU A 103 2.48 -7.55 8.82
N TYR A 104 1.78 -6.92 7.88
CA TYR A 104 0.79 -7.58 7.06
C TYR A 104 1.19 -7.49 5.60
N SER A 105 0.98 -8.56 4.89
CA SER A 105 1.23 -8.69 3.45
C SER A 105 -0.08 -8.83 2.69
N GLU A 106 0.00 -8.84 1.37
CA GLU A 106 -1.13 -9.12 0.47
C GLU A 106 -1.85 -10.44 0.82
N LYS A 107 -1.10 -11.46 1.26
CA LYS A 107 -1.67 -12.77 1.62
C LYS A 107 -2.57 -12.69 2.85
N ASP A 108 -2.22 -11.84 3.81
CA ASP A 108 -3.00 -11.65 5.02
C ASP A 108 -4.31 -10.90 4.73
N ALA A 109 -4.28 -9.98 3.76
CA ALA A 109 -5.47 -9.26 3.32
C ALA A 109 -6.52 -10.15 2.63
N LEU A 110 -6.10 -11.25 1.99
CA LEU A 110 -6.98 -12.22 1.34
C LEU A 110 -7.62 -13.21 2.33
N ASN A 111 -7.03 -13.38 3.52
CA ASN A 111 -7.54 -14.28 4.56
C ASN A 111 -8.56 -13.64 5.51
N ILE A 112 -8.90 -12.38 5.30
CA ILE A 112 -9.98 -11.74 6.05
C ILE A 112 -11.31 -12.23 5.46
N GLU A 113 -11.74 -13.42 5.85
CA GLU A 113 -13.13 -13.83 5.68
C GLU A 113 -14.00 -12.85 6.45
N ILE A 114 -14.96 -12.25 5.75
CA ILE A 114 -16.00 -11.43 6.36
C ILE A 114 -16.87 -12.42 7.17
N SER A 115 -16.46 -12.67 8.39
CA SER A 115 -17.26 -13.42 9.33
C SER A 115 -18.40 -12.52 9.79
N ASP A 116 -19.63 -12.82 9.38
CA ASP A 116 -20.86 -12.17 9.86
C ASP A 116 -21.16 -12.46 11.35
N LYS A 117 -20.22 -13.04 12.08
CA LYS A 117 -20.35 -13.28 13.51
C LYS A 117 -20.01 -12.04 14.31
N GLU A 118 -21.02 -11.50 14.95
CA GLU A 118 -20.92 -10.48 15.99
C GLU A 118 -20.04 -10.95 17.16
N THR A 119 -18.76 -10.53 17.17
CA THR A 119 -17.93 -10.56 18.39
C THR A 119 -16.92 -9.43 18.31
N GLY A 120 -16.87 -8.63 19.36
CA GLY A 120 -16.34 -7.26 19.35
C GLY A 120 -14.86 -7.20 19.40
N ASP A 121 -13.91 -7.45 18.84
CA ASP A 121 -12.52 -6.96 18.74
C ASP A 121 -11.97 -7.01 17.29
N ASP A 122 -12.47 -7.95 16.46
CA ASP A 122 -12.01 -8.10 15.08
C ASP A 122 -12.65 -7.10 14.09
N LYS A 123 -13.78 -6.47 14.47
CA LYS A 123 -14.49 -5.49 13.62
C LYS A 123 -13.63 -4.26 13.34
N ASP A 124 -12.79 -3.86 14.28
CA ASP A 124 -11.95 -2.68 14.16
C ASP A 124 -10.84 -2.90 13.11
N ALA A 125 -10.24 -4.07 13.07
CA ALA A 125 -9.23 -4.40 12.08
C ALA A 125 -9.79 -4.42 10.64
N VAL A 126 -10.93 -5.09 10.43
CA VAL A 126 -11.59 -5.16 9.11
C VAL A 126 -12.06 -3.78 8.64
N PHE A 127 -12.60 -2.95 9.54
CA PHE A 127 -13.02 -1.60 9.23
C PHE A 127 -11.83 -0.72 8.83
N ILE A 128 -10.73 -0.77 9.59
CA ILE A 128 -9.49 -0.04 9.31
C ILE A 128 -8.93 -0.43 7.93
N TRP A 129 -8.89 -1.73 7.61
CA TRP A 129 -8.45 -2.23 6.32
C TRP A 129 -9.30 -1.67 5.17
N LYS A 130 -10.61 -1.72 5.32
CA LYS A 130 -11.56 -1.21 4.33
C LYS A 130 -11.40 0.30 4.14
N GLU A 131 -11.14 1.04 5.20
CA GLU A 131 -10.94 2.48 5.15
C GLU A 131 -9.59 2.86 4.54
N ILE A 132 -8.50 2.16 4.87
CA ILE A 132 -7.18 2.33 4.22
C ILE A 132 -7.30 2.09 2.71
N LEU A 133 -7.90 0.99 2.30
CA LEU A 133 -8.08 0.66 0.89
C LEU A 133 -8.97 1.68 0.16
N ASN A 134 -10.05 2.13 0.78
CA ASN A 134 -10.94 3.13 0.21
C ASN A 134 -10.26 4.51 0.08
N ASN A 135 -9.48 4.92 1.06
CA ASN A 135 -8.76 6.20 1.02
C ASN A 135 -7.63 6.18 -0.03
N MET A 136 -6.95 5.06 -0.20
CA MET A 136 -5.97 4.89 -1.29
C MET A 136 -6.65 4.91 -2.67
N ARG A 137 -7.84 4.35 -2.80
CA ARG A 137 -8.62 4.34 -4.05
C ARG A 137 -9.11 5.74 -4.43
N ARG A 138 -9.60 6.54 -3.46
CA ARG A 138 -10.10 7.91 -3.72
C ARG A 138 -9.00 8.86 -4.19
N LYS A 139 -7.78 8.76 -3.68
CA LYS A 139 -6.65 9.60 -4.12
C LYS A 139 -6.23 9.34 -5.57
N ASN A 140 -6.53 8.18 -6.12
CA ASN A 140 -6.20 7.84 -7.51
C ASN A 140 -7.23 8.34 -8.54
N VAL A 141 -8.38 8.88 -8.10
CA VAL A 141 -9.46 9.38 -9.00
C VAL A 141 -9.37 10.90 -9.19
N GLN A 142 -8.54 11.61 -8.42
CA GLN A 142 -8.43 13.08 -8.45
C GLN A 142 -7.17 13.62 -9.15
N ASN A 143 -6.42 12.80 -9.87
CA ASN A 143 -5.30 13.26 -10.72
C ASN A 143 -5.58 12.99 -12.20
#